data_ed34838f6292333de8b8ca3aafd41512
#
_entry.id   ed34838f6292333de8b8ca3aafd41512
#
_cell.length_a   1.000
_cell.length_b   1.000
_cell.length_c   1.000
_cell.angle_alpha   90.00
_cell.angle_beta   90.00
_cell.angle_gamma   90.00
#
_symmetry.space_group_name_H-M   'P 1'
#
loop_
_entity.id
_entity.type
_entity.pdbx_description
1 polymer ?
#
loop_
_entity_poly.entity_id
_entity_poly.type
_entity_poly.pdbx_seq_one_letter_code
_entity_poly.pdbx_strand_id
1 'polypeptide(L)'
;MYVEEYLQDLRRDRFAPRAIAHYVRRALARAREDMIANPGAARSIWSLGLVFFALCFVGAAAIALWDERRLALDFFLLTTLAMLPVFAAVTLHLDLLRDREGYRLSAVNLPTALTLLRFCLAPGIALFLAEHHYALALGVYLAAELTDVADGWLARRLKQITRLGTVLDPMVDILFNIIVFVGLFLGRVIPSWVLGVALLRYAIFLFGGAYLYLFVGPVSIRPTLFGRLSGVVMVGLTAFLLLLHVLRSHWADRLAPLTTIALGVLLVAAVGQVMALGWYNLRLLKGQAESQGRVVGDVRWGKR
;
A
#
# COMPACT_ATOMS: atom_id res chain seq x y z
N MET A 1 -9.82 -12.76 15.77
CA MET A 1 -9.62 -12.31 17.12
C MET A 1 -10.40 -11.02 17.34
N TYR A 2 -9.94 -9.95 18.00
CA TYR A 2 -10.79 -8.79 18.30
C TYR A 2 -11.31 -8.05 17.07
N VAL A 3 -10.50 -7.94 16.00
CA VAL A 3 -10.93 -7.33 14.73
C VAL A 3 -12.07 -8.13 14.10
N GLU A 4 -12.05 -9.45 14.17
CA GLU A 4 -13.13 -10.31 13.66
C GLU A 4 -14.41 -10.15 14.46
N GLU A 5 -14.31 -10.04 15.79
CA GLU A 5 -15.46 -9.82 16.68
C GLU A 5 -16.11 -8.46 16.41
N TYR A 6 -15.28 -7.40 16.28
CA TYR A 6 -15.76 -6.05 15.96
C TYR A 6 -16.32 -5.94 14.54
N LEU A 7 -15.75 -6.68 13.58
CA LEU A 7 -16.30 -6.76 12.23
C LEU A 7 -17.63 -7.53 12.19
N GLN A 8 -17.81 -8.55 13.03
CA GLN A 8 -19.09 -9.25 13.16
C GLN A 8 -20.17 -8.33 13.72
N ASP A 9 -19.85 -7.51 14.72
CA ASP A 9 -20.77 -6.49 15.24
C ASP A 9 -21.14 -5.47 14.15
N LEU A 10 -20.17 -4.94 13.40
CA LEU A 10 -20.40 -4.01 12.29
C LEU A 10 -21.26 -4.64 11.18
N ARG A 11 -21.04 -5.91 10.85
CA ARG A 11 -21.87 -6.66 9.87
C ARG A 11 -23.30 -6.81 10.37
N ARG A 12 -23.47 -7.17 11.66
CA ARG A 12 -24.78 -7.34 12.30
C ARG A 12 -25.61 -6.06 12.26
N ASP A 13 -24.96 -4.92 12.49
CA ASP A 13 -25.58 -3.59 12.49
C ASP A 13 -25.58 -2.91 11.13
N ARG A 14 -25.29 -3.64 10.03
CA ARG A 14 -25.31 -3.17 8.65
C ARG A 14 -24.52 -1.87 8.42
N PHE A 15 -23.37 -1.71 9.09
CA PHE A 15 -22.52 -0.52 9.00
C PHE A 15 -23.25 0.79 9.33
N ALA A 16 -24.23 0.76 10.21
CA ALA A 16 -24.91 1.96 10.66
C ALA A 16 -23.93 2.98 11.25
N PRO A 17 -24.13 4.31 11.06
CA PRO A 17 -23.20 5.32 11.56
C PRO A 17 -22.90 5.22 13.06
N ARG A 18 -23.89 4.77 13.86
CA ARG A 18 -23.71 4.52 15.29
C ARG A 18 -22.77 3.35 15.58
N ALA A 19 -22.87 2.27 14.80
CA ALA A 19 -21.99 1.11 14.92
C ALA A 19 -20.54 1.47 14.53
N ILE A 20 -20.35 2.28 13.49
CA ILE A 20 -19.03 2.81 13.08
C ILE A 20 -18.45 3.68 14.21
N ALA A 21 -19.22 4.60 14.78
CA ALA A 21 -18.77 5.44 15.88
C ALA A 21 -18.39 4.61 17.13
N HIS A 22 -19.16 3.56 17.43
CA HIS A 22 -18.87 2.63 18.52
C HIS A 22 -17.59 1.82 18.25
N TYR A 23 -17.40 1.33 17.02
CA TYR A 23 -16.16 0.69 16.58
C TYR A 23 -14.94 1.59 16.77
N VAL A 24 -15.01 2.85 16.29
CA VAL A 24 -13.93 3.82 16.41
C VAL A 24 -13.59 4.10 17.87
N ARG A 25 -14.60 4.29 18.72
CA ARG A 25 -14.37 4.49 20.16
C ARG A 25 -13.69 3.29 20.83
N ARG A 26 -14.11 2.06 20.52
CA ARG A 26 -13.48 0.84 21.04
C ARG A 26 -12.05 0.69 20.53
N ALA A 27 -11.81 0.97 19.24
CA ALA A 27 -10.48 0.93 18.67
C ALA A 27 -9.52 1.94 19.34
N LEU A 28 -9.99 3.17 19.58
CA LEU A 28 -9.22 4.19 20.28
C LEU A 28 -8.93 3.83 21.74
N ALA A 29 -9.94 3.31 22.47
CA ALA A 29 -9.77 2.89 23.87
C ALA A 29 -8.71 1.79 23.95
N ARG A 30 -8.79 0.80 23.03
CA ARG A 30 -7.83 -0.30 22.98
C ARG A 30 -6.44 0.15 22.58
N ALA A 31 -6.30 1.03 21.59
CA ALA A 31 -5.00 1.59 21.23
C ALA A 31 -4.34 2.27 22.44
N ARG A 32 -5.11 2.96 23.26
CA ARG A 32 -4.61 3.55 24.51
C ARG A 32 -4.14 2.48 25.50
N GLU A 33 -4.91 1.42 25.67
CA GLU A 33 -4.53 0.27 26.53
C GLU A 33 -3.23 -0.38 26.02
N ASP A 34 -3.12 -0.61 24.71
CA ASP A 34 -1.94 -1.22 24.07
C ASP A 34 -0.71 -0.30 24.17
N MET A 35 -0.86 1.03 24.08
CA MET A 35 0.22 1.99 24.32
C MET A 35 0.71 1.94 25.77
N ILE A 36 -0.20 1.82 26.74
CA ILE A 36 0.14 1.70 28.17
C ILE A 36 0.81 0.35 28.44
N ALA A 37 0.31 -0.73 27.82
CA ALA A 37 0.83 -2.08 28.01
C ALA A 37 2.17 -2.32 27.30
N ASN A 38 2.49 -1.54 26.24
CA ASN A 38 3.73 -1.65 25.48
C ASN A 38 4.30 -0.26 25.14
N PRO A 39 4.79 0.49 26.15
CA PRO A 39 5.31 1.84 25.94
C PRO A 39 6.59 1.86 25.10
N GLY A 40 7.33 0.74 25.02
CA GLY A 40 8.50 0.59 24.15
C GLY A 40 8.13 0.66 22.68
N ALA A 41 7.11 -0.10 22.26
CA ALA A 41 6.61 -0.09 20.90
C ALA A 41 6.08 1.29 20.50
N ALA A 42 5.27 1.94 21.37
CA ALA A 42 4.78 3.28 21.11
C ALA A 42 5.92 4.28 20.91
N ARG A 43 6.92 4.28 21.81
CA ARG A 43 8.11 5.15 21.66
C ARG A 43 8.87 4.86 20.39
N SER A 44 9.04 3.59 20.02
CA SER A 44 9.75 3.20 18.80
C SER A 44 9.05 3.74 17.53
N ILE A 45 7.72 3.68 17.46
CA ILE A 45 6.95 4.23 16.31
C ILE A 45 7.13 5.74 16.22
N TRP A 46 6.98 6.47 17.32
CA TRP A 46 7.14 7.93 17.31
C TRP A 46 8.58 8.38 17.08
N SER A 47 9.58 7.63 17.61
CA SER A 47 10.98 7.87 17.27
C SER A 47 11.26 7.67 15.79
N LEU A 48 10.68 6.63 15.17
CA LEU A 48 10.78 6.42 13.73
C LEU A 48 10.12 7.55 12.95
N GLY A 49 8.94 8.01 13.40
CA GLY A 49 8.28 9.19 12.82
C GLY A 49 9.15 10.45 12.87
N LEU A 50 9.82 10.69 14.01
CA LEU A 50 10.75 11.81 14.14
C LEU A 50 11.96 11.68 13.20
N VAL A 51 12.52 10.48 13.04
CA VAL A 51 13.60 10.23 12.08
C VAL A 51 13.14 10.52 10.66
N PHE A 52 11.95 10.07 10.27
CA PHE A 52 11.42 10.35 8.93
C PHE A 52 11.10 11.82 8.70
N PHE A 53 10.57 12.50 9.71
CA PHE A 53 10.39 13.95 9.67
C PHE A 53 11.72 14.68 9.46
N ALA A 54 12.78 14.27 10.17
CA ALA A 54 14.11 14.84 10.00
C ALA A 54 14.68 14.54 8.60
N LEU A 55 14.46 13.34 8.06
CA LEU A 55 14.85 13.00 6.69
C LEU A 55 14.10 13.84 5.64
N CYS A 56 12.78 14.06 5.82
CA CYS A 56 12.00 14.94 4.97
C CYS A 56 12.51 16.39 5.03
N PHE A 57 12.86 16.87 6.23
CA PHE A 57 13.44 18.21 6.41
C PHE A 57 14.79 18.33 5.69
N VAL A 58 15.69 17.35 5.84
CA VAL A 58 16.98 17.32 5.17
C VAL A 58 16.79 17.26 3.64
N GLY A 59 15.85 16.44 3.16
CA GLY A 59 15.51 16.38 1.74
C GLY A 59 15.01 17.74 1.20
N ALA A 60 14.09 18.39 1.94
CA ALA A 60 13.61 19.73 1.59
C ALA A 60 14.73 20.78 1.60
N ALA A 61 15.60 20.74 2.60
CA ALA A 61 16.75 21.63 2.67
C ALA A 61 17.70 21.41 1.47
N ALA A 62 17.96 20.17 1.07
CA ALA A 62 18.75 19.85 -0.11
C ALA A 62 18.13 20.41 -1.40
N ILE A 63 16.81 20.29 -1.58
CA ILE A 63 16.08 20.86 -2.71
C ILE A 63 16.19 22.39 -2.70
N ALA A 64 16.05 23.03 -1.53
CA ALA A 64 16.12 24.48 -1.38
C ALA A 64 17.52 25.05 -1.71
N LEU A 65 18.58 24.26 -1.56
CA LEU A 65 19.96 24.66 -1.95
C LEU A 65 20.13 24.83 -3.46
N TRP A 66 19.25 24.26 -4.29
CA TRP A 66 19.21 24.45 -5.74
C TRP A 66 18.27 25.59 -6.18
N ASP A 67 17.94 26.50 -5.25
CA ASP A 67 17.05 27.66 -5.42
C ASP A 67 15.58 27.33 -5.74
N GLU A 68 15.14 26.11 -5.46
CA GLU A 68 13.77 25.66 -5.67
C GLU A 68 12.97 25.68 -4.36
N ARG A 69 12.89 26.86 -3.72
CA ARG A 69 12.25 27.01 -2.40
C ARG A 69 10.79 26.57 -2.36
N ARG A 70 10.04 26.83 -3.42
CA ARG A 70 8.62 26.41 -3.50
C ARG A 70 8.53 24.90 -3.51
N LEU A 71 9.28 24.22 -4.38
CA LEU A 71 9.31 22.77 -4.46
C LEU A 71 9.73 22.14 -3.14
N ALA A 72 10.72 22.74 -2.45
CA ALA A 72 11.17 22.28 -1.14
C ALA A 72 10.07 22.36 -0.08
N LEU A 73 9.31 23.45 -0.04
CA LEU A 73 8.19 23.62 0.88
C LEU A 73 7.04 22.66 0.57
N ASP A 74 6.67 22.54 -0.70
CA ASP A 74 5.60 21.63 -1.14
C ASP A 74 5.96 20.17 -0.84
N PHE A 75 7.22 19.77 -1.10
CA PHE A 75 7.75 18.46 -0.73
C PHE A 75 7.65 18.21 0.78
N PHE A 76 8.14 19.15 1.60
CA PHE A 76 8.13 18.99 3.04
C PHE A 76 6.71 18.91 3.61
N LEU A 77 5.81 19.79 3.18
CA LEU A 77 4.42 19.80 3.63
C LEU A 77 3.68 18.53 3.21
N LEU A 78 3.79 18.15 1.93
CA LEU A 78 3.06 17.02 1.40
C LEU A 78 3.51 15.70 2.03
N THR A 79 4.82 15.49 2.14
CA THR A 79 5.37 14.27 2.76
C THR A 79 5.06 14.20 4.26
N THR A 80 5.21 15.32 4.98
CA THR A 80 4.89 15.37 6.43
C THR A 80 3.40 15.13 6.68
N LEU A 81 2.50 15.77 5.91
CA LEU A 81 1.06 15.55 6.04
C LEU A 81 0.66 14.11 5.73
N ALA A 82 1.29 13.48 4.74
CA ALA A 82 1.01 12.08 4.39
C ALA A 82 1.49 11.10 5.49
N MET A 83 2.54 11.44 6.24
CA MET A 83 3.03 10.63 7.36
C MET A 83 2.03 10.54 8.51
N LEU A 84 1.33 11.62 8.84
CA LEU A 84 0.45 11.70 10.02
C LEU A 84 -0.59 10.58 10.07
N PRO A 85 -1.43 10.35 9.04
CA PRO A 85 -2.44 9.30 9.08
C PRO A 85 -1.83 7.88 9.16
N VAL A 86 -0.66 7.67 8.56
CA VAL A 86 0.00 6.36 8.57
C VAL A 86 0.54 6.03 9.96
N PHE A 87 1.27 6.97 10.58
CA PHE A 87 1.77 6.77 11.93
C PHE A 87 0.64 6.69 12.96
N ALA A 88 -0.46 7.44 12.76
CA ALA A 88 -1.67 7.29 13.54
C ALA A 88 -2.27 5.89 13.38
N ALA A 89 -2.42 5.39 12.14
CA ALA A 89 -2.95 4.05 11.88
C ALA A 89 -2.07 2.95 12.49
N VAL A 90 -0.75 3.05 12.37
CA VAL A 90 0.19 2.10 12.99
C VAL A 90 0.09 2.14 14.51
N THR A 91 -0.05 3.33 15.10
CA THR A 91 -0.22 3.50 16.55
C THR A 91 -1.56 2.93 17.03
N LEU A 92 -2.62 3.07 16.25
CA LEU A 92 -3.93 2.47 16.56
C LEU A 92 -3.92 0.94 16.50
N HIS A 93 -2.99 0.34 15.77
CA HIS A 93 -2.88 -1.10 15.57
C HIS A 93 -1.59 -1.69 16.19
N LEU A 94 -1.15 -1.12 17.30
CA LEU A 94 0.02 -1.60 18.07
C LEU A 94 -0.08 -3.07 18.48
N ASP A 95 -1.30 -3.58 18.65
CA ASP A 95 -1.57 -4.97 18.96
C ASP A 95 -1.11 -5.94 17.86
N LEU A 96 -0.97 -5.46 16.61
CA LEU A 96 -0.41 -6.23 15.49
C LEU A 96 1.12 -6.29 15.50
N LEU A 97 1.80 -5.50 16.36
CA LEU A 97 3.25 -5.55 16.47
C LEU A 97 3.68 -6.78 17.30
N ARG A 98 3.46 -7.93 16.68
CA ARG A 98 3.79 -9.26 17.23
C ARG A 98 4.55 -10.07 16.20
N ASP A 99 5.38 -10.98 16.68
CA ASP A 99 6.02 -11.98 15.84
C ASP A 99 5.06 -13.09 15.39
N ARG A 100 5.57 -14.08 14.66
CA ARG A 100 4.76 -15.23 14.21
C ARG A 100 4.24 -16.10 15.36
N GLU A 101 4.94 -16.14 16.47
CA GLU A 101 4.61 -16.92 17.65
C GLU A 101 3.59 -16.19 18.54
N GLY A 102 3.35 -14.90 18.28
CA GLY A 102 2.37 -14.08 18.99
C GLY A 102 2.95 -13.24 20.13
N TYR A 103 4.27 -13.26 20.33
CA TYR A 103 4.93 -12.41 21.32
C TYR A 103 4.92 -10.95 20.90
N ARG A 104 4.64 -10.06 21.84
CA ARG A 104 4.66 -8.60 21.60
C ARG A 104 6.09 -8.11 21.43
N LEU A 105 6.34 -7.37 20.37
CA LEU A 105 7.63 -6.72 20.15
C LEU A 105 7.65 -5.36 20.85
N SER A 106 8.78 -4.99 21.44
CA SER A 106 8.99 -3.71 22.12
C SER A 106 9.40 -2.58 21.18
N ALA A 107 9.72 -2.89 19.93
CA ALA A 107 10.13 -1.92 18.91
C ALA A 107 9.70 -2.35 17.51
N VAL A 108 9.54 -1.37 16.63
CA VAL A 108 9.34 -1.59 15.19
C VAL A 108 10.63 -2.20 14.63
N ASN A 109 10.47 -3.28 13.88
CA ASN A 109 11.58 -3.94 13.22
C ASN A 109 11.97 -3.21 11.92
N LEU A 110 13.21 -3.44 11.48
CA LEU A 110 13.77 -2.75 10.31
C LEU A 110 12.98 -2.99 9.03
N PRO A 111 12.49 -4.20 8.70
CA PRO A 111 11.64 -4.39 7.52
C PRO A 111 10.40 -3.48 7.54
N THR A 112 9.65 -3.46 8.63
CA THR A 112 8.46 -2.59 8.75
C THR A 112 8.83 -1.09 8.65
N ALA A 113 9.99 -0.69 9.17
CA ALA A 113 10.48 0.68 9.02
C ALA A 113 10.75 1.04 7.55
N LEU A 114 11.34 0.13 6.75
CA LEU A 114 11.57 0.33 5.32
C LEU A 114 10.26 0.42 4.53
N THR A 115 9.27 -0.42 4.85
CA THR A 115 7.93 -0.34 4.26
C THR A 115 7.28 1.03 4.52
N LEU A 116 7.37 1.54 5.76
CA LEU A 116 6.86 2.87 6.11
C LEU A 116 7.63 3.99 5.41
N LEU A 117 8.95 3.87 5.28
CA LEU A 117 9.79 4.83 4.55
C LEU A 117 9.36 4.93 3.09
N ARG A 118 9.14 3.80 2.42
CA ARG A 118 8.66 3.76 1.04
C ARG A 118 7.34 4.52 0.88
N PHE A 119 6.40 4.32 1.80
CA PHE A 119 5.14 5.08 1.77
C PHE A 119 5.37 6.57 1.93
N CYS A 120 6.25 7.00 2.83
CA CYS A 120 6.57 8.41 3.05
C CYS A 120 7.23 9.07 1.83
N LEU A 121 7.95 8.31 1.01
CA LEU A 121 8.58 8.80 -0.23
C LEU A 121 7.58 8.99 -1.38
N ALA A 122 6.47 8.25 -1.39
CA ALA A 122 5.52 8.24 -2.51
C ALA A 122 4.94 9.63 -2.86
N PRO A 123 4.48 10.47 -1.91
CA PRO A 123 3.97 11.81 -2.22
C PRO A 123 5.04 12.72 -2.83
N GLY A 124 6.30 12.59 -2.39
CA GLY A 124 7.42 13.31 -2.98
C GLY A 124 7.67 12.92 -4.44
N ILE A 125 7.61 11.62 -4.76
CA ILE A 125 7.71 11.13 -6.15
C ILE A 125 6.60 11.74 -7.01
N ALA A 126 5.36 11.73 -6.53
CA ALA A 126 4.23 12.29 -7.27
C ALA A 126 4.37 13.79 -7.49
N LEU A 127 4.87 14.53 -6.50
CA LEU A 127 5.16 15.95 -6.61
C LEU A 127 6.24 16.22 -7.66
N PHE A 128 7.38 15.52 -7.59
CA PHE A 128 8.47 15.69 -8.56
C PHE A 128 8.02 15.37 -9.99
N LEU A 129 7.16 14.39 -10.17
CA LEU A 129 6.55 14.09 -11.46
C LEU A 129 5.63 15.22 -11.94
N ALA A 130 4.75 15.72 -11.07
CA ALA A 130 3.81 16.79 -11.41
C ALA A 130 4.53 18.10 -11.79
N GLU A 131 5.65 18.41 -11.11
CA GLU A 131 6.49 19.57 -11.39
C GLU A 131 7.58 19.30 -12.47
N HIS A 132 7.51 18.15 -13.17
CA HIS A 132 8.42 17.76 -14.27
C HIS A 132 9.89 17.59 -13.87
N HIS A 133 10.19 17.36 -12.61
CA HIS A 133 11.53 17.02 -12.09
C HIS A 133 11.82 15.52 -12.23
N TYR A 134 11.82 15.01 -13.46
CA TYR A 134 11.89 13.57 -13.74
C TYR A 134 13.13 12.88 -13.19
N ALA A 135 14.29 13.59 -13.13
CA ALA A 135 15.51 13.02 -12.56
C ALA A 135 15.40 12.77 -11.05
N LEU A 136 14.83 13.72 -10.30
CA LEU A 136 14.54 13.55 -8.86
C LEU A 136 13.50 12.44 -8.65
N ALA A 137 12.42 12.46 -9.44
CA ALA A 137 11.40 11.43 -9.39
C ALA A 137 11.97 10.04 -9.62
N LEU A 138 12.81 9.86 -10.65
CA LEU A 138 13.47 8.58 -10.95
C LEU A 138 14.38 8.14 -9.79
N GLY A 139 15.21 9.04 -9.27
CA GLY A 139 16.13 8.71 -8.17
C GLY A 139 15.40 8.26 -6.92
N VAL A 140 14.36 8.98 -6.50
CA VAL A 140 13.55 8.63 -5.32
C VAL A 140 12.70 7.38 -5.57
N TYR A 141 12.17 7.20 -6.79
CA TYR A 141 11.44 5.99 -7.18
C TYR A 141 12.32 4.74 -7.09
N LEU A 142 13.52 4.78 -7.68
CA LEU A 142 14.47 3.66 -7.60
C LEU A 142 14.91 3.38 -6.16
N ALA A 143 15.12 4.40 -5.35
CA ALA A 143 15.41 4.23 -3.93
C ALA A 143 14.25 3.54 -3.19
N ALA A 144 13.01 3.95 -3.47
CA ALA A 144 11.80 3.35 -2.88
C ALA A 144 11.63 1.88 -3.29
N GLU A 145 11.81 1.55 -4.57
CA GLU A 145 11.75 0.16 -5.06
C GLU A 145 12.87 -0.71 -4.49
N LEU A 146 14.07 -0.13 -4.31
CA LEU A 146 15.19 -0.84 -3.67
C LEU A 146 14.89 -1.14 -2.20
N THR A 147 14.23 -0.24 -1.48
CA THR A 147 13.80 -0.49 -0.10
C THR A 147 12.79 -1.63 -0.02
N ASP A 148 11.89 -1.80 -1.00
CA ASP A 148 10.94 -2.92 -1.08
C ASP A 148 11.64 -4.27 -1.23
N VAL A 149 12.62 -4.34 -2.12
CA VAL A 149 13.44 -5.56 -2.27
C VAL A 149 14.22 -5.85 -0.99
N ALA A 150 14.74 -4.79 -0.37
CA ALA A 150 15.55 -4.90 0.84
C ALA A 150 14.71 -5.36 2.05
N ASP A 151 13.51 -4.79 2.27
CA ASP A 151 12.67 -5.15 3.41
C ASP A 151 12.21 -6.62 3.35
N GLY A 152 11.77 -7.08 2.18
CA GLY A 152 11.38 -8.47 1.96
C GLY A 152 12.54 -9.46 2.15
N TRP A 153 13.75 -9.11 1.68
CA TRP A 153 14.94 -9.93 1.87
C TRP A 153 15.35 -9.96 3.35
N LEU A 154 15.34 -8.80 3.99
CA LEU A 154 15.76 -8.63 5.39
C LEU A 154 14.81 -9.34 6.36
N ALA A 155 13.48 -9.21 6.12
CA ALA A 155 12.46 -9.91 6.91
C ALA A 155 12.65 -11.42 6.90
N ARG A 156 12.98 -11.99 5.74
CA ARG A 156 13.26 -13.44 5.61
C ARG A 156 14.58 -13.84 6.25
N ARG A 157 15.65 -13.07 6.02
CA ARG A 157 16.99 -13.39 6.52
C ARG A 157 17.11 -13.26 8.04
N LEU A 158 16.48 -12.22 8.61
CA LEU A 158 16.49 -11.98 10.06
C LEU A 158 15.37 -12.71 10.79
N LYS A 159 14.48 -13.42 10.07
CA LYS A 159 13.27 -14.06 10.62
C LYS A 159 12.37 -13.07 11.41
N GLN A 160 12.40 -11.80 11.02
CA GLN A 160 11.66 -10.71 11.67
C GLN A 160 10.33 -10.43 10.95
N ILE A 161 9.53 -11.47 10.70
CA ILE A 161 8.21 -11.32 10.09
C ILE A 161 7.21 -11.01 11.19
N THR A 162 6.58 -9.84 11.13
CA THR A 162 5.56 -9.40 12.08
C THR A 162 4.17 -9.49 11.47
N ARG A 163 3.13 -9.59 12.32
CA ARG A 163 1.74 -9.51 11.85
C ARG A 163 1.44 -8.12 11.27
N LEU A 164 2.00 -7.07 11.89
CA LEU A 164 1.87 -5.69 11.39
C LEU A 164 2.44 -5.57 9.96
N GLY A 165 3.68 -6.02 9.71
CA GLY A 165 4.28 -6.01 8.39
C GLY A 165 3.43 -6.77 7.36
N THR A 166 2.97 -7.97 7.70
CA THR A 166 2.12 -8.78 6.80
C THR A 166 0.85 -8.06 6.34
N VAL A 167 0.30 -7.14 7.15
CA VAL A 167 -0.87 -6.33 6.79
C VAL A 167 -0.47 -5.04 6.08
N LEU A 168 0.60 -4.38 6.55
CA LEU A 168 1.07 -3.11 6.00
C LEU A 168 1.65 -3.25 4.60
N ASP A 169 2.45 -4.30 4.34
CA ASP A 169 3.15 -4.46 3.06
C ASP A 169 2.19 -4.40 1.86
N PRO A 170 1.10 -5.21 1.77
CA PRO A 170 0.18 -5.10 0.64
C PRO A 170 -0.57 -3.77 0.56
N MET A 171 -0.86 -3.14 1.71
CA MET A 171 -1.53 -1.83 1.73
C MET A 171 -0.63 -0.73 1.22
N VAL A 172 0.63 -0.72 1.67
CA VAL A 172 1.63 0.24 1.23
C VAL A 172 1.94 0.05 -0.24
N ASP A 173 2.07 -1.19 -0.74
CA ASP A 173 2.27 -1.49 -2.16
C ASP A 173 1.17 -0.91 -3.04
N ILE A 174 -0.09 -1.11 -2.66
CA ILE A 174 -1.24 -0.58 -3.41
C ILE A 174 -1.21 0.95 -3.41
N LEU A 175 -1.08 1.57 -2.23
CA LEU A 175 -1.11 3.02 -2.09
C LEU A 175 0.07 3.69 -2.76
N PHE A 176 1.28 3.12 -2.62
CA PHE A 176 2.49 3.58 -3.29
C PHE A 176 2.29 3.62 -4.81
N ASN A 177 1.86 2.51 -5.38
CA ASN A 177 1.63 2.43 -6.82
C ASN A 177 0.53 3.38 -7.29
N ILE A 178 -0.59 3.52 -6.56
CA ILE A 178 -1.64 4.49 -6.89
C ILE A 178 -1.05 5.91 -6.94
N ILE A 179 -0.29 6.30 -5.93
CA ILE A 179 0.32 7.64 -5.83
C ILE A 179 1.31 7.86 -6.98
N VAL A 180 2.15 6.86 -7.30
CA VAL A 180 3.10 6.94 -8.41
C VAL A 180 2.37 7.08 -9.75
N PHE A 181 1.33 6.26 -10.03
CA PHE A 181 0.56 6.37 -11.27
C PHE A 181 -0.19 7.70 -11.40
N VAL A 182 -0.72 8.23 -10.30
CA VAL A 182 -1.31 9.58 -10.26
C VAL A 182 -0.24 10.63 -10.59
N GLY A 183 0.95 10.52 -9.99
CA GLY A 183 2.08 11.41 -10.30
C GLY A 183 2.50 11.35 -11.77
N LEU A 184 2.62 10.14 -12.35
CA LEU A 184 2.93 9.94 -13.78
C LEU A 184 1.89 10.61 -14.69
N PHE A 185 0.61 10.54 -14.33
CA PHE A 185 -0.45 11.20 -15.07
C PHE A 185 -0.39 12.74 -14.94
N LEU A 186 -0.21 13.26 -13.73
CA LEU A 186 -0.06 14.70 -13.49
C LEU A 186 1.16 15.26 -14.19
N GLY A 187 2.27 14.52 -14.20
CA GLY A 187 3.49 14.84 -14.94
C GLY A 187 3.40 14.63 -16.46
N ARG A 188 2.22 14.25 -16.99
CA ARG A 188 1.97 13.97 -18.41
C ARG A 188 2.86 12.88 -19.01
N VAL A 189 3.37 11.99 -18.17
CA VAL A 189 4.20 10.84 -18.58
C VAL A 189 3.34 9.71 -19.15
N ILE A 190 2.14 9.54 -18.62
CA ILE A 190 1.16 8.53 -19.07
C ILE A 190 -0.18 9.17 -19.43
N PRO A 191 -0.93 8.63 -20.40
CA PRO A 191 -2.28 9.08 -20.72
C PRO A 191 -3.31 8.59 -19.70
N SER A 192 -4.47 9.24 -19.67
CA SER A 192 -5.57 8.96 -18.74
C SER A 192 -6.05 7.52 -18.74
N TRP A 193 -6.05 6.85 -19.90
CA TRP A 193 -6.49 5.46 -19.98
C TRP A 193 -5.56 4.49 -19.22
N VAL A 194 -4.22 4.73 -19.24
CA VAL A 194 -3.25 3.93 -18.47
C VAL A 194 -3.49 4.11 -16.97
N LEU A 195 -3.68 5.36 -16.53
CA LEU A 195 -4.08 5.64 -15.15
C LEU A 195 -5.39 4.93 -14.79
N GLY A 196 -6.40 5.02 -15.65
CA GLY A 196 -7.70 4.37 -15.43
C GLY A 196 -7.58 2.86 -15.24
N VAL A 197 -6.78 2.18 -16.07
CA VAL A 197 -6.52 0.74 -15.94
C VAL A 197 -5.75 0.42 -14.65
N ALA A 198 -4.75 1.23 -14.28
CA ALA A 198 -4.01 1.06 -13.04
C ALA A 198 -4.93 1.20 -11.82
N LEU A 199 -5.74 2.26 -11.76
CA LEU A 199 -6.70 2.46 -10.67
C LEU A 199 -7.74 1.34 -10.61
N LEU A 200 -8.24 0.87 -11.76
CA LEU A 200 -9.17 -0.26 -11.82
C LEU A 200 -8.54 -1.53 -11.23
N ARG A 201 -7.27 -1.84 -11.58
CA ARG A 201 -6.54 -2.98 -11.03
C ARG A 201 -6.50 -2.93 -9.50
N TYR A 202 -6.08 -1.81 -8.93
CA TYR A 202 -5.96 -1.66 -7.49
C TYR A 202 -7.32 -1.59 -6.79
N ALA A 203 -8.32 -0.99 -7.42
CA ALA A 203 -9.69 -0.99 -6.92
C ALA A 203 -10.27 -2.41 -6.84
N ILE A 204 -10.12 -3.22 -7.90
CA ILE A 204 -10.58 -4.61 -7.89
C ILE A 204 -9.83 -5.42 -6.81
N PHE A 205 -8.53 -5.22 -6.66
CA PHE A 205 -7.76 -5.90 -5.64
C PHE A 205 -8.21 -5.53 -4.22
N LEU A 206 -8.36 -4.24 -3.95
CA LEU A 206 -8.74 -3.72 -2.64
C LEU A 206 -10.21 -4.05 -2.30
N PHE A 207 -11.13 -3.62 -3.15
CA PHE A 207 -12.57 -3.80 -2.90
C PHE A 207 -13.03 -5.24 -3.15
N GLY A 208 -12.47 -5.90 -4.15
CA GLY A 208 -12.75 -7.32 -4.41
C GLY A 208 -12.23 -8.20 -3.28
N GLY A 209 -11.01 -7.97 -2.81
CA GLY A 209 -10.43 -8.67 -1.66
C GLY A 209 -11.22 -8.41 -0.38
N ALA A 210 -11.58 -7.15 -0.11
CA ALA A 210 -12.41 -6.77 1.03
C ALA A 210 -13.81 -7.41 0.95
N TYR A 211 -14.45 -7.39 -0.21
CA TYR A 211 -15.75 -8.02 -0.42
C TYR A 211 -15.69 -9.53 -0.14
N LEU A 212 -14.71 -10.23 -0.72
CA LEU A 212 -14.54 -11.66 -0.50
C LEU A 212 -14.31 -11.96 0.98
N TYR A 213 -13.42 -11.23 1.64
CA TYR A 213 -13.13 -11.40 3.07
C TYR A 213 -14.34 -11.10 3.95
N LEU A 214 -15.08 -10.01 3.65
CA LEU A 214 -16.22 -9.57 4.47
C LEU A 214 -17.46 -10.43 4.28
N PHE A 215 -17.77 -10.91 3.09
CA PHE A 215 -19.07 -11.49 2.76
C PHE A 215 -19.02 -12.98 2.38
N VAL A 216 -17.86 -13.49 1.98
CA VAL A 216 -17.75 -14.87 1.46
C VAL A 216 -16.91 -15.75 2.41
N GLY A 217 -15.83 -15.24 2.98
CA GLY A 217 -15.00 -15.98 3.93
C GLY A 217 -13.49 -15.72 3.74
N PRO A 218 -12.62 -16.37 4.52
CA PRO A 218 -11.19 -16.18 4.44
C PRO A 218 -10.65 -16.61 3.07
N VAL A 219 -10.12 -15.64 2.33
CA VAL A 219 -9.57 -15.86 0.99
C VAL A 219 -8.11 -16.28 1.10
N SER A 220 -7.76 -17.43 0.52
CA SER A 220 -6.38 -17.86 0.38
C SER A 220 -5.80 -17.27 -0.92
N ILE A 221 -5.11 -16.13 -0.82
CA ILE A 221 -4.41 -15.53 -1.96
C ILE A 221 -3.11 -16.31 -2.17
N ARG A 222 -3.08 -17.17 -3.20
CA ARG A 222 -1.85 -17.85 -3.60
C ARG A 222 -1.09 -16.97 -4.60
N PRO A 223 0.18 -16.63 -4.34
CA PRO A 223 0.98 -15.87 -5.28
C PRO A 223 1.19 -16.66 -6.57
N THR A 224 0.82 -16.08 -7.72
CA THR A 224 1.05 -16.67 -9.05
C THR A 224 2.39 -16.19 -9.61
N LEU A 225 2.99 -17.01 -10.49
CA LEU A 225 4.21 -16.63 -11.21
C LEU A 225 3.99 -15.36 -12.05
N PHE A 226 2.86 -15.30 -12.76
CA PHE A 226 2.51 -14.13 -13.56
C PHE A 226 2.36 -12.87 -12.69
N GLY A 227 1.74 -12.97 -11.50
CA GLY A 227 1.61 -11.82 -10.58
C GLY A 227 2.97 -11.28 -10.12
N ARG A 228 3.92 -12.16 -9.82
CA ARG A 228 5.28 -11.76 -9.45
C ARG A 228 6.03 -11.13 -10.62
N LEU A 229 6.00 -11.77 -11.79
CA LEU A 229 6.66 -11.24 -12.99
C LEU A 229 6.06 -9.92 -13.44
N SER A 230 4.72 -9.80 -13.46
CA SER A 230 4.05 -8.56 -13.85
C SER A 230 4.42 -7.39 -12.93
N GLY A 231 4.60 -7.65 -11.62
CA GLY A 231 5.08 -6.64 -10.67
C GLY A 231 6.48 -6.14 -11.03
N VAL A 232 7.44 -7.06 -11.19
CA VAL A 232 8.83 -6.72 -11.55
C VAL A 232 8.91 -5.99 -12.90
N VAL A 233 8.18 -6.48 -13.91
CA VAL A 233 8.16 -5.84 -15.24
C VAL A 233 7.51 -4.46 -15.17
N MET A 234 6.47 -4.28 -14.36
CA MET A 234 5.82 -2.97 -14.17
C MET A 234 6.79 -1.95 -13.55
N VAL A 235 7.54 -2.35 -12.51
CA VAL A 235 8.58 -1.50 -11.90
C VAL A 235 9.65 -1.15 -12.94
N GLY A 236 10.15 -2.12 -13.70
CA GLY A 236 11.15 -1.89 -14.75
C GLY A 236 10.66 -0.98 -15.86
N LEU A 237 9.42 -1.17 -16.35
CA LEU A 237 8.84 -0.30 -17.39
C LEU A 237 8.62 1.13 -16.87
N THR A 238 8.19 1.29 -15.62
CA THR A 238 8.00 2.61 -15.00
C THR A 238 9.34 3.33 -14.85
N ALA A 239 10.37 2.65 -14.32
CA ALA A 239 11.71 3.20 -14.20
C ALA A 239 12.29 3.57 -15.58
N PHE A 240 12.12 2.69 -16.56
CA PHE A 240 12.59 2.94 -17.93
C PHE A 240 11.86 4.12 -18.58
N LEU A 241 10.53 4.22 -18.40
CA LEU A 241 9.74 5.34 -18.90
C LEU A 241 10.21 6.67 -18.28
N LEU A 242 10.48 6.71 -16.98
CA LEU A 242 11.05 7.89 -16.31
C LEU A 242 12.43 8.22 -16.83
N LEU A 243 13.29 7.22 -17.05
CA LEU A 243 14.61 7.40 -17.62
C LEU A 243 14.55 8.03 -19.02
N LEU A 244 13.61 7.60 -19.86
CA LEU A 244 13.41 8.22 -21.18
C LEU A 244 13.06 9.71 -21.08
N HIS A 245 12.25 10.12 -20.08
CA HIS A 245 11.92 11.52 -19.84
C HIS A 245 13.09 12.33 -19.27
N VAL A 246 14.03 11.69 -18.58
CA VAL A 246 15.28 12.33 -18.12
C VAL A 246 16.23 12.56 -19.29
N LEU A 247 16.38 11.59 -20.19
CA LEU A 247 17.37 11.62 -21.26
C LEU A 247 17.05 12.60 -22.40
N ARG A 248 15.77 12.92 -22.65
CA ARG A 248 15.27 13.90 -23.63
C ARG A 248 15.99 13.84 -24.98
N SER A 249 16.12 12.63 -25.54
CA SER A 249 16.82 12.40 -26.83
C SER A 249 15.83 11.91 -27.90
N HIS A 250 16.15 12.08 -29.17
CA HIS A 250 15.29 11.64 -30.28
C HIS A 250 14.87 10.17 -30.23
N TRP A 251 15.72 9.29 -29.74
CA TRP A 251 15.37 7.90 -29.57
C TRP A 251 14.48 7.69 -28.32
N ALA A 252 14.68 8.49 -27.27
CA ALA A 252 13.81 8.46 -26.09
C ALA A 252 12.38 8.88 -26.44
N ASP A 253 12.21 9.93 -27.24
CA ASP A 253 10.89 10.40 -27.70
C ASP A 253 10.15 9.34 -28.52
N ARG A 254 10.89 8.49 -29.26
CA ARG A 254 10.30 7.36 -30.02
C ARG A 254 9.94 6.17 -29.12
N LEU A 255 10.73 5.90 -28.10
CA LEU A 255 10.54 4.75 -27.22
C LEU A 255 9.49 5.00 -26.11
N ALA A 256 9.34 6.26 -25.67
CA ALA A 256 8.39 6.58 -24.59
C ALA A 256 6.94 6.13 -24.90
N PRO A 257 6.35 6.41 -26.08
CA PRO A 257 5.01 5.93 -26.39
C PRO A 257 4.93 4.40 -26.45
N LEU A 258 5.95 3.72 -26.97
CA LEU A 258 5.99 2.24 -27.00
C LEU A 258 6.05 1.65 -25.60
N THR A 259 6.87 2.23 -24.72
CA THR A 259 6.98 1.83 -23.32
C THR A 259 5.65 2.06 -22.59
N THR A 260 4.98 3.17 -22.86
CA THR A 260 3.65 3.49 -22.29
C THR A 260 2.60 2.48 -22.73
N ILE A 261 2.59 2.10 -24.01
CA ILE A 261 1.69 1.06 -24.52
C ILE A 261 2.00 -0.29 -23.86
N ALA A 262 3.27 -0.67 -23.77
CA ALA A 262 3.69 -1.91 -23.11
C ALA A 262 3.24 -1.96 -21.64
N LEU A 263 3.41 -0.85 -20.92
CA LEU A 263 2.92 -0.71 -19.54
C LEU A 263 1.40 -0.85 -19.45
N GLY A 264 0.66 -0.21 -20.35
CA GLY A 264 -0.81 -0.31 -20.42
C GLY A 264 -1.28 -1.73 -20.71
N VAL A 265 -0.66 -2.41 -21.69
CA VAL A 265 -0.97 -3.82 -22.01
C VAL A 265 -0.70 -4.73 -20.81
N LEU A 266 0.43 -4.54 -20.13
CA LEU A 266 0.76 -5.29 -18.91
C LEU A 266 -0.29 -5.07 -17.81
N LEU A 267 -0.73 -3.83 -17.61
CA LEU A 267 -1.78 -3.50 -16.62
C LEU A 267 -3.12 -4.16 -16.98
N VAL A 268 -3.53 -4.14 -18.25
CA VAL A 268 -4.77 -4.83 -18.71
C VAL A 268 -4.66 -6.34 -18.45
N ALA A 269 -3.54 -6.96 -18.79
CA ALA A 269 -3.29 -8.37 -18.51
C ALA A 269 -3.35 -8.67 -17.01
N ALA A 270 -2.80 -7.77 -16.18
CA ALA A 270 -2.84 -7.91 -14.72
C ALA A 270 -4.26 -7.73 -14.15
N VAL A 271 -5.10 -6.87 -14.72
CA VAL A 271 -6.53 -6.78 -14.37
C VAL A 271 -7.23 -8.11 -14.67
N GLY A 272 -7.02 -8.66 -15.88
CA GLY A 272 -7.56 -9.97 -16.25
C GLY A 272 -7.15 -11.08 -15.28
N GLN A 273 -5.90 -11.09 -14.84
CA GLN A 273 -5.40 -12.03 -13.83
C GLN A 273 -6.11 -11.88 -12.50
N VAL A 274 -6.24 -10.66 -11.98
CA VAL A 274 -6.91 -10.41 -10.68
C VAL A 274 -8.37 -10.86 -10.75
N MET A 275 -9.07 -10.58 -11.86
CA MET A 275 -10.44 -11.06 -12.08
C MET A 275 -10.54 -12.59 -12.15
N ALA A 276 -9.61 -13.25 -12.85
CA ALA A 276 -9.56 -14.70 -12.95
C ALA A 276 -9.32 -15.36 -11.57
N LEU A 277 -8.41 -14.80 -10.77
CA LEU A 277 -8.16 -15.27 -9.41
C LEU A 277 -9.38 -15.05 -8.49
N GLY A 278 -10.05 -13.91 -8.59
CA GLY A 278 -11.29 -13.63 -7.86
C GLY A 278 -12.38 -14.64 -8.21
N TRP A 279 -12.57 -14.92 -9.49
CA TRP A 279 -13.52 -15.91 -9.98
C TRP A 279 -13.19 -17.34 -9.51
N TYR A 280 -11.91 -17.72 -9.57
CA TYR A 280 -11.46 -19.02 -9.09
C TYR A 280 -11.73 -19.21 -7.59
N ASN A 281 -11.41 -18.19 -6.76
CA ASN A 281 -11.67 -18.21 -5.32
C ASN A 281 -13.17 -18.31 -5.02
N LEU A 282 -14.02 -17.59 -5.76
CA LEU A 282 -15.47 -17.67 -5.63
C LEU A 282 -16.01 -19.08 -5.92
N ARG A 283 -15.47 -19.75 -6.97
CA ARG A 283 -15.86 -21.13 -7.29
C ARG A 283 -15.46 -22.12 -6.20
N LEU A 284 -14.24 -21.98 -5.67
CA LEU A 284 -13.76 -22.84 -4.58
C LEU A 284 -14.63 -22.70 -3.32
N LEU A 285 -14.95 -21.46 -2.94
CA LEU A 285 -15.76 -21.19 -1.76
C LEU A 285 -17.19 -21.70 -1.92
N LYS A 286 -17.80 -21.57 -3.11
CA LYS A 286 -19.11 -22.16 -3.40
C LYS A 286 -19.09 -23.67 -3.28
N GLY A 287 -18.11 -24.35 -3.88
CA GLY A 287 -17.98 -25.81 -3.78
C GLY A 287 -17.77 -26.32 -2.35
N GLN A 288 -17.02 -25.59 -1.52
CA GLN A 288 -16.85 -25.92 -0.11
C GLN A 288 -18.13 -25.72 0.71
N ALA A 289 -18.93 -24.69 0.40
CA ALA A 289 -20.19 -24.44 1.08
C ALA A 289 -21.25 -25.49 0.71
N GLU A 290 -21.30 -25.93 -0.55
CA GLU A 290 -22.18 -27.02 -1.01
C GLU A 290 -21.79 -28.34 -0.35
N SER A 291 -20.50 -28.65 -0.23
CA SER A 291 -20.03 -29.87 0.44
C SER A 291 -20.30 -29.89 1.95
N GLN A 292 -20.48 -28.72 2.58
CA GLN A 292 -20.80 -28.58 4.00
C GLN A 292 -22.31 -28.39 4.25
N GLY A 293 -23.17 -28.55 3.24
CA GLY A 293 -24.63 -28.33 3.37
C GLY A 293 -25.05 -26.89 3.63
N ARG A 294 -24.14 -25.91 3.42
CA ARG A 294 -24.45 -24.48 3.53
C ARG A 294 -24.75 -23.94 2.14
N VAL A 295 -25.99 -23.55 1.89
CA VAL A 295 -26.40 -22.91 0.63
C VAL A 295 -25.75 -21.53 0.54
N VAL A 296 -24.73 -21.37 -0.32
CA VAL A 296 -24.14 -20.08 -0.69
C VAL A 296 -25.00 -19.48 -1.78
N GLY A 297 -25.93 -18.63 -1.41
CA GLY A 297 -26.76 -17.92 -2.39
C GLY A 297 -28.06 -17.36 -1.82
N ASP A 298 -28.55 -17.89 -0.73
CA ASP A 298 -29.67 -17.34 0.01
C ASP A 298 -29.18 -16.71 1.31
N VAL A 299 -28.61 -15.50 1.19
CA VAL A 299 -28.55 -14.61 2.34
C VAL A 299 -29.99 -14.11 2.55
N ARG A 300 -30.88 -14.99 2.94
CA ARG A 300 -32.07 -14.63 3.68
C ARG A 300 -31.57 -14.07 5.00
N TRP A 301 -31.50 -12.76 5.03
CA TRP A 301 -31.37 -12.00 6.26
C TRP A 301 -32.50 -12.48 7.17
N GLY A 302 -32.12 -13.38 8.08
CA GLY A 302 -33.07 -14.03 8.95
C GLY A 302 -33.96 -13.02 9.64
N LYS A 303 -35.25 -13.13 9.39
CA LYS A 303 -36.27 -12.74 10.34
C LYS A 303 -36.05 -13.58 11.58
N ARG A 304 -35.49 -12.99 12.62
CA ARG A 304 -35.83 -13.20 14.03
C ARG A 304 -35.28 -12.04 14.84
#